data_347de535d775db979a3359f184ffc43c
#
_entry.id   347de535d775db979a3359f184ffc43c
#
_cell.length_a   1.000
_cell.length_b   1.000
_cell.length_c   1.000
_cell.angle_alpha   90.00
_cell.angle_beta   90.00
_cell.angle_gamma   90.00
#
_symmetry.space_group_name_H-M   'P 1'
#
loop_
_entity.id
_entity.type
_entity.pdbx_description
1 polymer ?
#
loop_
_entity_poly.entity_id
_entity_poly.type
_entity_poly.pdbx_seq_one_letter_code
_entity_poly.pdbx_strand_id
1 'polypeptide(L)'
;ERENTAIEVFKMCPNCLAEYKNPDDVRFHSQTNSCPNCGIQIWLKDNLGNEFKGSNKEIFEKLAEELSKGKIIALKNTAGYLLMCDATNSEAVSELRKRKRRPTKPFAVLFSGISTMQDYLEISELQIQHFKSSESPIIVTKIKDEKDLAIDEISPNMNSIGAMFPYSGTLKLISKAFGKPLIATSGNFHSSPICSTTEEAEQILGKIADFFLHNTLEIQHPQDDSVIKFSPKHQQKLVFRRSRGFAPNYFFAEELSELNKEKNKILCLGGDLKNTFAVVPNNHVYISEYIGDLANFETYERFENTVKSYQKIFNFEPEIILKDLHPKYENQNIISRFEKKSAQSAQSARVEEIQHHKAHFASILGEKKLWKKDKVLGVIWDGIGFGNSTEIWGGEFFLFENLEKIKEKQSHEVAKINSIGQSPMKNNTENCEALKERNPKIKRIAQLENFAWILGDKMSKSPKISALSISDNNEDLKFAFDENEWKIYTQLIEKSEVKTSSMGRFFDAVSAFSIKSHRAEINDSIKIFSSNFI
;
A
#
# COMPACT_ATOMS: atom_id res chain seq x y z
N GLU A 1 5.03 21.89 22.74
CA GLU A 1 5.57 20.81 21.89
C GLU A 1 4.99 19.44 22.29
N ARG A 2 5.20 19.00 23.57
CA ARG A 2 4.59 17.76 24.11
C ARG A 2 3.06 17.81 24.08
N GLU A 3 2.48 18.97 24.27
CA GLU A 3 1.04 19.28 24.24
C GLU A 3 0.36 18.92 22.90
N ASN A 4 1.14 18.82 21.83
CA ASN A 4 0.66 18.45 20.49
C ASN A 4 0.85 16.96 20.15
N THR A 5 1.06 16.11 21.16
CA THR A 5 1.32 14.68 20.99
C THR A 5 0.38 13.83 21.85
N ALA A 6 0.16 12.55 21.48
CA ALA A 6 -0.60 11.59 22.28
C ALA A 6 0.01 11.33 23.68
N ILE A 7 1.23 11.84 23.95
CA ILE A 7 1.94 11.68 25.23
C ILE A 7 1.56 12.78 26.23
N GLU A 8 0.83 13.82 25.82
CA GLU A 8 0.39 14.90 26.70
C GLU A 8 -0.34 14.40 27.94
N VAL A 9 -1.15 13.36 27.81
CA VAL A 9 -1.93 12.76 28.90
C VAL A 9 -1.05 12.22 30.04
N PHE A 10 0.21 11.86 29.75
CA PHE A 10 1.16 11.37 30.73
C PHE A 10 1.89 12.54 31.40
N LYS A 11 1.33 13.05 32.49
CA LYS A 11 1.96 14.15 33.25
C LYS A 11 3.29 13.69 33.86
N MET A 12 4.36 14.43 33.56
CA MET A 12 5.70 14.12 34.06
C MET A 12 5.72 14.18 35.57
N CYS A 13 6.35 13.19 36.22
CA CYS A 13 6.69 13.27 37.64
C CYS A 13 7.76 14.36 37.89
N PRO A 14 7.99 14.80 39.14
CA PRO A 14 8.94 15.87 39.44
C PRO A 14 10.33 15.61 38.84
N ASN A 15 10.82 14.37 38.89
CA ASN A 15 12.14 14.02 38.37
C ASN A 15 12.21 14.17 36.85
N CYS A 16 11.25 13.59 36.09
CA CYS A 16 11.20 13.72 34.65
C CYS A 16 10.99 15.18 34.22
N LEU A 17 10.24 15.97 34.99
CA LEU A 17 10.05 17.39 34.71
C LEU A 17 11.34 18.19 34.93
N ALA A 18 12.13 17.83 35.94
CA ALA A 18 13.45 18.44 36.19
C ALA A 18 14.42 18.16 35.04
N GLU A 19 14.51 16.88 34.58
CA GLU A 19 15.31 16.50 33.40
C GLU A 19 14.86 17.27 32.14
N TYR A 20 13.54 17.36 31.91
CA TYR A 20 12.97 18.05 30.74
C TYR A 20 13.28 19.53 30.68
N LYS A 21 13.39 20.19 31.88
CA LYS A 21 13.65 21.63 31.99
C LYS A 21 15.13 21.97 32.13
N ASN A 22 16.00 21.01 32.38
CA ASN A 22 17.43 21.24 32.59
C ASN A 22 18.17 21.30 31.24
N PRO A 23 18.75 22.47 30.85
CA PRO A 23 19.48 22.59 29.58
C PRO A 23 20.71 21.67 29.47
N ASP A 24 21.27 21.23 30.58
CA ASP A 24 22.45 20.37 30.63
C ASP A 24 22.09 18.86 30.58
N ASP A 25 20.81 18.52 30.63
CA ASP A 25 20.34 17.13 30.54
C ASP A 25 20.11 16.70 29.11
N VAL A 26 20.50 15.47 28.76
CA VAL A 26 20.26 14.86 27.44
C VAL A 26 18.78 14.76 27.10
N ARG A 27 17.87 14.85 28.07
CA ARG A 27 16.42 14.82 27.92
C ARG A 27 15.78 16.22 27.91
N PHE A 28 16.61 17.27 27.83
CA PHE A 28 16.12 18.64 27.72
C PHE A 28 15.16 18.77 26.52
N HIS A 29 13.94 19.24 26.80
CA HIS A 29 12.85 19.33 25.79
C HIS A 29 12.55 18.04 25.02
N SER A 30 12.94 16.88 25.53
CA SER A 30 12.56 15.59 24.93
C SER A 30 11.06 15.34 25.13
N GLN A 31 10.29 15.43 24.05
CA GLN A 31 8.81 15.26 24.08
C GLN A 31 8.38 13.93 24.70
N THR A 32 9.17 12.87 24.50
CA THR A 32 8.87 11.51 24.97
C THR A 32 9.41 11.22 26.37
N ASN A 33 10.02 12.21 27.08
CA ASN A 33 10.59 11.98 28.38
C ASN A 33 9.54 11.49 29.40
N SER A 34 9.80 10.32 29.97
CA SER A 34 8.97 9.67 30.98
C SER A 34 9.77 8.57 31.69
N CYS A 35 9.34 8.16 32.87
CA CYS A 35 9.88 7.02 33.60
C CYS A 35 8.76 5.96 33.83
N PRO A 36 9.09 4.79 34.40
CA PRO A 36 8.09 3.77 34.72
C PRO A 36 6.92 4.24 35.58
N ASN A 37 7.11 5.30 36.38
CA ASN A 37 6.06 5.81 37.29
C ASN A 37 5.09 6.77 36.57
N CYS A 38 5.55 7.54 35.59
CA CYS A 38 4.73 8.54 34.92
C CYS A 38 4.53 8.31 33.42
N GLY A 39 5.11 7.25 32.87
CA GLY A 39 5.00 6.90 31.46
C GLY A 39 3.94 5.85 31.18
N ILE A 40 4.08 5.23 30.01
CA ILE A 40 3.18 4.20 29.50
C ILE A 40 3.18 2.99 30.44
N GLN A 41 2.00 2.56 30.86
CA GLN A 41 1.79 1.34 31.63
C GLN A 41 1.40 0.20 30.68
N ILE A 42 1.81 -1.02 31.02
CA ILE A 42 1.41 -2.25 30.30
C ILE A 42 0.70 -3.19 31.26
N TRP A 43 -0.22 -3.99 30.74
CA TRP A 43 -0.88 -5.09 31.47
C TRP A 43 -1.21 -6.25 30.54
N LEU A 44 -1.24 -7.44 31.11
CA LEU A 44 -1.54 -8.69 30.41
C LEU A 44 -2.90 -9.21 30.87
N LYS A 45 -3.73 -9.59 29.89
CA LYS A 45 -5.07 -10.12 30.11
C LYS A 45 -5.30 -11.34 29.21
N ASP A 46 -5.98 -12.35 29.69
CA ASP A 46 -6.43 -13.46 28.82
C ASP A 46 -7.75 -13.11 28.10
N ASN A 47 -8.17 -13.95 27.17
CA ASN A 47 -9.42 -13.77 26.42
C ASN A 47 -10.70 -14.04 27.24
N LEU A 48 -10.56 -14.48 28.49
CA LEU A 48 -11.67 -14.64 29.46
C LEU A 48 -11.80 -13.42 30.37
N GLY A 49 -10.88 -12.48 30.28
CA GLY A 49 -10.87 -11.25 31.07
C GLY A 49 -10.02 -11.30 32.34
N ASN A 50 -9.29 -12.39 32.60
CA ASN A 50 -8.44 -12.49 33.77
C ASN A 50 -7.14 -11.72 33.54
N GLU A 51 -6.80 -10.81 34.45
CA GLU A 51 -5.59 -10.01 34.40
C GLU A 51 -4.45 -10.69 35.16
N PHE A 52 -3.28 -10.78 34.53
CA PHE A 52 -2.05 -11.26 35.15
C PHE A 52 -1.39 -10.11 35.92
N LYS A 53 -1.22 -10.32 37.23
CA LYS A 53 -0.55 -9.38 38.13
C LYS A 53 0.93 -9.73 38.25
N GLY A 54 1.79 -8.83 37.79
CA GLY A 54 3.24 -9.01 37.82
C GLY A 54 3.99 -7.75 37.39
N SER A 55 5.28 -7.72 37.60
CA SER A 55 6.16 -6.68 37.05
C SER A 55 6.23 -6.79 35.52
N ASN A 56 6.68 -5.74 34.86
CA ASN A 56 6.86 -5.76 33.40
C ASN A 56 7.74 -6.94 32.95
N LYS A 57 8.77 -7.32 33.71
CA LYS A 57 9.62 -8.47 33.42
C LYS A 57 8.83 -9.78 33.45
N GLU A 58 8.06 -10.01 34.52
CA GLU A 58 7.23 -11.21 34.67
C GLU A 58 6.13 -11.30 33.60
N ILE A 59 5.57 -10.15 33.16
CA ILE A 59 4.62 -10.10 32.03
C ILE A 59 5.28 -10.65 30.75
N PHE A 60 6.50 -10.21 30.38
CA PHE A 60 7.17 -10.70 29.18
C PHE A 60 7.63 -12.16 29.32
N GLU A 61 8.04 -12.60 30.51
CA GLU A 61 8.35 -14.01 30.79
C GLU A 61 7.10 -14.89 30.63
N LYS A 62 5.96 -14.45 31.15
CA LYS A 62 4.67 -15.12 31.00
C LYS A 62 4.25 -15.20 29.53
N LEU A 63 4.38 -14.13 28.76
CA LEU A 63 4.09 -14.11 27.33
C LEU A 63 4.97 -15.09 26.56
N ALA A 64 6.27 -15.17 26.87
CA ALA A 64 7.19 -16.12 26.26
C ALA A 64 6.81 -17.58 26.57
N GLU A 65 6.38 -17.85 27.81
CA GLU A 65 5.86 -19.16 28.21
C GLU A 65 4.60 -19.54 27.39
N GLU A 66 3.63 -18.62 27.28
CA GLU A 66 2.39 -18.88 26.56
C GLU A 66 2.61 -19.05 25.04
N LEU A 67 3.52 -18.26 24.45
CA LEU A 67 3.96 -18.44 23.05
C LEU A 67 4.57 -19.83 22.83
N SER A 68 5.39 -20.32 23.76
CA SER A 68 5.99 -21.67 23.66
C SER A 68 4.96 -22.80 23.74
N LYS A 69 3.77 -22.53 24.31
CA LYS A 69 2.61 -23.44 24.31
C LYS A 69 1.74 -23.32 23.04
N GLY A 70 2.18 -22.56 22.05
CA GLY A 70 1.44 -22.33 20.81
C GLY A 70 0.27 -21.34 20.91
N LYS A 71 0.21 -20.51 21.97
CA LYS A 71 -0.83 -19.52 22.15
C LYS A 71 -0.65 -18.32 21.21
N ILE A 72 -1.76 -17.70 20.83
CA ILE A 72 -1.82 -16.51 19.99
C ILE A 72 -1.99 -15.29 20.89
N ILE A 73 -1.13 -14.28 20.70
CA ILE A 73 -1.13 -13.05 21.49
C ILE A 73 -1.55 -11.87 20.62
N ALA A 74 -2.45 -11.03 21.12
CA ALA A 74 -2.72 -9.71 20.57
C ALA A 74 -1.91 -8.66 21.36
N LEU A 75 -1.00 -7.97 20.70
CA LEU A 75 -0.08 -7.02 21.30
C LEU A 75 -0.37 -5.61 20.79
N LYS A 76 -0.71 -4.68 21.70
CA LYS A 76 -0.87 -3.25 21.37
C LYS A 76 0.48 -2.62 21.12
N ASN A 77 0.71 -2.20 19.87
CA ASN A 77 1.94 -1.54 19.45
C ASN A 77 1.66 -0.06 19.10
N THR A 78 2.66 0.66 18.60
CA THR A 78 2.58 2.11 18.33
C THR A 78 1.63 2.49 17.18
N ALA A 79 1.36 1.57 16.25
CA ALA A 79 0.53 1.83 15.07
C ALA A 79 -0.75 0.98 14.98
N GLY A 80 -1.01 0.13 15.97
CA GLY A 80 -2.15 -0.78 16.02
C GLY A 80 -1.81 -2.06 16.77
N TYR A 81 -2.79 -2.94 16.92
CA TYR A 81 -2.57 -4.27 17.47
C TYR A 81 -1.89 -5.18 16.46
N LEU A 82 -1.01 -6.04 16.94
CA LEU A 82 -0.43 -7.14 16.18
C LEU A 82 -0.86 -8.48 16.78
N LEU A 83 -1.18 -9.45 15.92
CA LEU A 83 -1.36 -10.84 16.32
C LEU A 83 -0.04 -11.57 16.13
N MET A 84 0.38 -12.30 17.16
CA MET A 84 1.69 -12.96 17.24
C MET A 84 1.53 -14.40 17.71
N CYS A 85 2.33 -15.32 17.15
CA CYS A 85 2.52 -16.69 17.63
C CYS A 85 3.93 -17.17 17.28
N ASP A 86 4.32 -18.34 17.79
CA ASP A 86 5.59 -19.00 17.47
C ASP A 86 5.64 -19.36 15.98
N ALA A 87 6.59 -18.77 15.23
CA ALA A 87 6.78 -19.05 13.81
C ALA A 87 7.40 -20.44 13.52
N THR A 88 7.90 -21.12 14.57
CA THR A 88 8.44 -22.49 14.47
C THR A 88 7.39 -23.57 14.80
N ASN A 89 6.18 -23.16 15.18
CA ASN A 89 5.09 -24.05 15.53
C ASN A 89 4.02 -24.06 14.44
N SER A 90 4.02 -25.09 13.58
CA SER A 90 3.08 -25.26 12.46
C SER A 90 1.61 -25.25 12.92
N GLU A 91 1.30 -25.88 14.06
CA GLU A 91 -0.08 -25.90 14.61
C GLU A 91 -0.53 -24.50 15.02
N ALA A 92 0.34 -23.71 15.68
CA ALA A 92 0.03 -22.35 16.11
C ALA A 92 -0.19 -21.43 14.90
N VAL A 93 0.65 -21.53 13.85
CA VAL A 93 0.51 -20.73 12.62
C VAL A 93 -0.76 -21.12 11.86
N SER A 94 -1.06 -22.43 11.73
CA SER A 94 -2.30 -22.93 11.12
C SER A 94 -3.54 -22.44 11.86
N GLU A 95 -3.52 -22.50 13.20
CA GLU A 95 -4.64 -22.02 14.02
C GLU A 95 -4.85 -20.51 13.88
N LEU A 96 -3.75 -19.73 13.83
CA LEU A 96 -3.82 -18.29 13.54
C LEU A 96 -4.45 -18.02 12.15
N ARG A 97 -4.07 -18.79 11.11
CA ARG A 97 -4.68 -18.69 9.77
C ARG A 97 -6.18 -18.92 9.81
N LYS A 98 -6.58 -20.00 10.46
CA LYS A 98 -7.98 -20.42 10.59
C LYS A 98 -8.80 -19.35 11.32
N ARG A 99 -8.37 -18.94 12.53
CA ARG A 99 -9.10 -17.93 13.34
C ARG A 99 -9.16 -16.57 12.64
N LYS A 100 -8.06 -16.14 11.99
CA LYS A 100 -8.00 -14.88 11.24
C LYS A 100 -8.73 -14.93 9.89
N ARG A 101 -9.16 -16.10 9.41
CA ARG A 101 -9.77 -16.35 8.09
C ARG A 101 -8.84 -15.88 6.96
N ARG A 102 -7.55 -16.20 7.07
CA ARG A 102 -6.52 -15.79 6.12
C ARG A 102 -5.89 -17.01 5.44
N PRO A 103 -6.52 -17.59 4.40
CA PRO A 103 -6.15 -18.90 3.86
C PRO A 103 -4.77 -18.93 3.20
N THR A 104 -4.40 -17.96 2.37
CA THR A 104 -3.21 -18.02 1.52
C THR A 104 -2.23 -16.86 1.71
N LYS A 105 -2.70 -15.65 2.05
CA LYS A 105 -1.83 -14.47 2.16
C LYS A 105 -0.69 -14.71 3.16
N PRO A 106 0.61 -14.50 2.78
CA PRO A 106 1.75 -14.74 3.66
C PRO A 106 1.70 -13.93 4.95
N PHE A 107 2.28 -14.48 6.01
CA PHE A 107 2.56 -13.78 7.26
C PHE A 107 3.97 -13.18 7.23
N ALA A 108 4.16 -12.10 7.98
CA ALA A 108 5.49 -11.59 8.26
C ALA A 108 6.07 -12.27 9.50
N VAL A 109 7.40 -12.44 9.52
CA VAL A 109 8.15 -13.05 10.62
C VAL A 109 9.04 -12.00 11.27
N LEU A 110 8.85 -11.79 12.57
CA LEU A 110 9.65 -10.92 13.41
C LEU A 110 10.85 -11.70 13.96
N PHE A 111 12.04 -11.18 13.71
CA PHE A 111 13.30 -11.72 14.22
C PHE A 111 13.87 -10.82 15.33
N SER A 112 14.52 -11.41 16.33
CA SER A 112 15.09 -10.66 17.45
C SER A 112 16.32 -9.82 17.08
N GLY A 113 17.00 -10.12 15.97
CA GLY A 113 18.20 -9.45 15.50
C GLY A 113 18.59 -9.82 14.07
N ILE A 114 19.53 -9.06 13.50
CA ILE A 114 20.04 -9.31 12.13
C ILE A 114 20.76 -10.65 12.04
N SER A 115 21.56 -11.01 13.04
CA SER A 115 22.24 -12.31 13.10
C SER A 115 21.24 -13.46 12.97
N THR A 116 20.15 -13.41 13.75
CA THR A 116 19.08 -14.42 13.69
C THR A 116 18.42 -14.44 12.30
N MET A 117 18.18 -13.27 11.67
CA MET A 117 17.66 -13.23 10.30
C MET A 117 18.58 -13.93 9.29
N GLN A 118 19.89 -13.68 9.38
CA GLN A 118 20.90 -14.23 8.45
C GLN A 118 21.02 -15.75 8.55
N ASP A 119 20.56 -16.35 9.65
CA ASP A 119 20.49 -17.80 9.79
C ASP A 119 19.43 -18.44 8.90
N TYR A 120 18.35 -17.71 8.60
CA TYR A 120 17.17 -18.18 7.85
C TYR A 120 17.06 -17.60 6.44
N LEU A 121 17.58 -16.38 6.21
CA LEU A 121 17.27 -15.56 5.05
C LEU A 121 18.52 -15.11 4.29
N GLU A 122 18.41 -15.01 2.97
CA GLU A 122 19.41 -14.34 2.12
C GLU A 122 19.25 -12.82 2.23
N ILE A 123 20.08 -12.15 3.04
CA ILE A 123 19.97 -10.72 3.31
C ILE A 123 21.20 -9.97 2.78
N SER A 124 20.97 -8.95 1.94
CA SER A 124 22.01 -8.02 1.47
C SER A 124 22.28 -6.89 2.47
N GLU A 125 23.44 -6.25 2.37
CA GLU A 125 23.79 -5.07 3.18
C GLU A 125 22.78 -3.93 3.02
N LEU A 126 22.23 -3.74 1.82
CA LEU A 126 21.19 -2.76 1.55
C LEU A 126 19.90 -3.06 2.34
N GLN A 127 19.50 -4.34 2.40
CA GLN A 127 18.35 -4.76 3.20
C GLN A 127 18.62 -4.55 4.70
N ILE A 128 19.84 -4.82 5.18
CA ILE A 128 20.22 -4.56 6.58
C ILE A 128 20.08 -3.09 6.93
N GLN A 129 20.52 -2.19 6.05
CA GLN A 129 20.36 -0.75 6.24
C GLN A 129 18.88 -0.36 6.38
N HIS A 130 18.00 -0.92 5.55
CA HIS A 130 16.56 -0.65 5.63
C HIS A 130 15.89 -1.29 6.86
N PHE A 131 16.31 -2.47 7.31
CA PHE A 131 15.83 -3.03 8.58
C PHE A 131 16.18 -2.16 9.78
N LYS A 132 17.36 -1.53 9.76
CA LYS A 132 17.86 -0.65 10.82
C LYS A 132 17.40 0.80 10.68
N SER A 133 16.76 1.16 9.58
CA SER A 133 16.26 2.53 9.38
C SER A 133 15.10 2.84 10.34
N SER A 134 14.79 4.12 10.51
CA SER A 134 13.66 4.58 11.33
C SER A 134 12.33 4.03 10.84
N GLU A 135 12.18 3.81 9.55
CA GLU A 135 11.00 3.25 8.92
C GLU A 135 10.83 1.76 9.24
N SER A 136 11.93 1.02 9.34
CA SER A 136 11.96 -0.42 9.65
C SER A 136 10.81 -1.20 8.99
N PRO A 137 10.74 -1.24 7.64
CA PRO A 137 9.63 -1.87 6.93
C PRO A 137 9.71 -3.40 6.99
N ILE A 138 8.61 -4.06 6.65
CA ILE A 138 8.64 -5.47 6.28
C ILE A 138 9.38 -5.59 4.93
N ILE A 139 10.42 -6.42 4.86
CA ILE A 139 11.15 -6.67 3.62
C ILE A 139 10.88 -8.10 3.16
N VAL A 140 10.35 -8.22 1.94
CA VAL A 140 10.16 -9.55 1.32
C VAL A 140 11.51 -10.06 0.85
N THR A 141 11.96 -11.14 1.49
CA THR A 141 13.33 -11.68 1.36
C THR A 141 13.29 -13.18 1.08
N LYS A 142 14.23 -13.65 0.26
CA LYS A 142 14.35 -15.07 -0.09
C LYS A 142 14.80 -15.91 1.10
N ILE A 143 14.23 -17.09 1.23
CA ILE A 143 14.60 -18.07 2.24
C ILE A 143 15.95 -18.70 1.84
N LYS A 144 16.88 -18.73 2.78
CA LYS A 144 18.19 -19.39 2.66
C LYS A 144 18.14 -20.81 3.20
N ASP A 145 17.53 -20.95 4.38
CA ASP A 145 17.42 -22.19 5.11
C ASP A 145 16.11 -22.16 5.92
N GLU A 146 15.23 -23.11 5.71
CA GLU A 146 13.94 -23.18 6.38
C GLU A 146 14.08 -23.53 7.86
N LYS A 147 15.09 -24.33 8.20
CA LYS A 147 15.34 -24.83 9.56
C LYS A 147 14.05 -25.34 10.20
N ASP A 148 13.65 -24.70 11.29
CA ASP A 148 12.47 -25.00 12.10
C ASP A 148 11.28 -24.08 11.83
N LEU A 149 11.35 -23.18 10.82
CA LEU A 149 10.20 -22.34 10.46
C LEU A 149 9.08 -23.15 9.82
N ALA A 150 7.86 -22.88 10.21
CA ALA A 150 6.63 -23.45 9.63
C ALA A 150 6.31 -22.80 8.26
N ILE A 151 7.20 -22.99 7.26
CA ILE A 151 7.19 -22.25 6.00
C ILE A 151 5.90 -22.45 5.21
N ASP A 152 5.40 -23.68 5.15
CA ASP A 152 4.18 -24.00 4.40
C ASP A 152 2.96 -23.23 4.95
N GLU A 153 2.92 -23.02 6.27
CA GLU A 153 1.88 -22.23 6.92
C GLU A 153 2.19 -20.73 6.91
N ILE A 154 3.45 -20.31 6.92
CA ILE A 154 3.85 -18.90 6.88
C ILE A 154 3.65 -18.30 5.50
N SER A 155 4.11 -18.98 4.47
CA SER A 155 4.16 -18.48 3.09
C SER A 155 3.87 -19.59 2.07
N PRO A 156 2.63 -20.09 2.01
CA PRO A 156 2.26 -21.22 1.16
C PRO A 156 2.70 -21.04 -0.29
N ASN A 157 3.40 -22.04 -0.84
CA ASN A 157 3.88 -22.09 -2.22
C ASN A 157 4.81 -20.94 -2.64
N MET A 158 5.53 -20.31 -1.69
CA MET A 158 6.48 -19.23 -1.97
C MET A 158 7.87 -19.56 -1.41
N ASN A 159 8.91 -19.09 -2.09
CA ASN A 159 10.31 -19.20 -1.67
C ASN A 159 10.82 -17.95 -0.92
N SER A 160 9.91 -17.11 -0.45
CA SER A 160 10.23 -15.86 0.21
C SER A 160 9.23 -15.56 1.32
N ILE A 161 9.68 -14.87 2.35
CA ILE A 161 8.84 -14.39 3.47
C ILE A 161 9.02 -12.90 3.68
N GLY A 162 8.02 -12.28 4.30
CA GLY A 162 8.16 -10.92 4.83
C GLY A 162 8.94 -10.95 6.15
N ALA A 163 10.14 -10.41 6.18
CA ALA A 163 10.94 -10.31 7.40
C ALA A 163 10.70 -8.96 8.10
N MET A 164 10.61 -8.98 9.42
CA MET A 164 10.46 -7.80 10.28
C MET A 164 11.61 -7.70 11.27
N PHE A 165 12.00 -6.44 11.53
CA PHE A 165 12.90 -6.08 12.62
C PHE A 165 12.11 -5.36 13.71
N PRO A 166 12.45 -5.50 15.03
CA PRO A 166 11.73 -4.81 16.09
C PRO A 166 11.89 -3.29 15.98
N TYR A 167 10.81 -2.59 15.69
CA TYR A 167 10.77 -1.13 15.56
C TYR A 167 10.21 -0.41 16.79
N SER A 168 9.83 -1.17 17.82
CA SER A 168 9.39 -0.63 19.12
C SER A 168 10.03 -1.37 20.27
N GLY A 169 10.06 -0.72 21.45
CA GLY A 169 10.56 -1.34 22.69
C GLY A 169 9.81 -2.63 23.03
N THR A 170 8.49 -2.63 22.88
CA THR A 170 7.63 -3.79 23.16
C THR A 170 7.96 -4.98 22.25
N LEU A 171 8.13 -4.76 20.95
CA LEU A 171 8.54 -5.82 20.01
C LEU A 171 9.94 -6.33 20.32
N LYS A 172 10.86 -5.45 20.73
CA LYS A 172 12.20 -5.86 21.11
C LYS A 172 12.22 -6.71 22.39
N LEU A 173 11.41 -6.34 23.37
CA LEU A 173 11.31 -7.06 24.63
C LEU A 173 10.70 -8.45 24.43
N ILE A 174 9.58 -8.56 23.73
CA ILE A 174 8.93 -9.85 23.48
C ILE A 174 9.80 -10.79 22.62
N SER A 175 10.40 -10.28 21.54
CA SER A 175 11.27 -11.08 20.68
C SER A 175 12.53 -11.58 21.40
N LYS A 176 13.07 -10.77 22.34
CA LYS A 176 14.19 -11.17 23.18
C LYS A 176 13.79 -12.19 24.25
N ALA A 177 12.64 -12.01 24.90
CA ALA A 177 12.14 -12.91 25.94
C ALA A 177 11.80 -14.29 25.37
N PHE A 178 11.19 -14.35 24.17
CA PHE A 178 10.84 -15.59 23.52
C PHE A 178 12.04 -16.30 22.87
N GLY A 179 12.96 -15.54 22.28
CA GLY A 179 14.22 -16.03 21.74
C GLY A 179 14.14 -16.72 20.36
N LYS A 180 12.95 -17.04 19.85
CA LYS A 180 12.70 -17.63 18.53
C LYS A 180 11.99 -16.64 17.60
N PRO A 181 11.97 -16.91 16.26
CA PRO A 181 11.17 -16.13 15.34
C PRO A 181 9.67 -16.17 15.69
N LEU A 182 8.99 -15.04 15.51
CA LEU A 182 7.56 -14.86 15.79
C LEU A 182 6.80 -14.47 14.52
N ILE A 183 5.62 -15.04 14.30
CA ILE A 183 4.66 -14.41 13.40
C ILE A 183 4.30 -13.04 13.95
N ALA A 184 4.21 -12.05 13.07
CA ALA A 184 3.65 -10.74 13.39
C ALA A 184 2.75 -10.29 12.24
N THR A 185 1.45 -10.16 12.50
CA THR A 185 0.47 -9.72 11.50
C THR A 185 -0.50 -8.72 12.13
N SER A 186 -1.12 -7.85 11.30
CA SER A 186 -2.09 -6.86 11.77
C SER A 186 -3.22 -7.47 12.61
N GLY A 187 -3.57 -6.80 13.70
CA GLY A 187 -4.68 -7.17 14.58
C GLY A 187 -6.03 -6.77 13.99
N ASN A 188 -6.56 -7.59 13.08
CA ASN A 188 -7.85 -7.40 12.42
C ASN A 188 -8.34 -8.73 11.84
N PHE A 189 -9.61 -8.80 11.47
CA PHE A 189 -10.05 -9.77 10.47
C PHE A 189 -9.55 -9.39 9.07
N HIS A 190 -9.63 -10.33 8.14
CA HIS A 190 -9.24 -10.06 6.75
C HIS A 190 -10.09 -8.92 6.16
N SER A 191 -9.44 -7.95 5.54
CA SER A 191 -10.02 -6.76 4.90
C SER A 191 -10.64 -5.70 5.82
N SER A 192 -10.66 -5.88 7.14
CA SER A 192 -11.03 -4.83 8.09
C SER A 192 -9.83 -3.96 8.48
N PRO A 193 -10.04 -2.74 8.98
CA PRO A 193 -9.00 -1.90 9.57
C PRO A 193 -8.29 -2.58 10.75
N ILE A 194 -7.07 -2.16 11.04
CA ILE A 194 -6.31 -2.62 12.21
C ILE A 194 -6.93 -2.07 13.49
N CYS A 195 -7.14 -2.90 14.50
CA CYS A 195 -7.63 -2.47 15.82
C CYS A 195 -6.65 -1.51 16.49
N SER A 196 -7.16 -0.46 17.11
CA SER A 196 -6.37 0.60 17.73
C SER A 196 -6.71 0.85 19.20
N THR A 197 -7.93 0.58 19.64
CA THR A 197 -8.34 0.71 21.04
C THR A 197 -8.36 -0.64 21.76
N THR A 198 -8.34 -0.60 23.09
CA THR A 198 -8.39 -1.80 23.94
C THR A 198 -9.73 -2.52 23.77
N GLU A 199 -10.82 -1.76 23.80
CA GLU A 199 -12.19 -2.25 23.71
C GLU A 199 -12.44 -2.91 22.35
N GLU A 200 -12.05 -2.26 21.27
CA GLU A 200 -12.12 -2.78 19.90
C GLU A 200 -11.33 -4.10 19.79
N ALA A 201 -10.09 -4.12 20.31
CA ALA A 201 -9.25 -5.29 20.24
C ALA A 201 -9.84 -6.48 21.02
N GLU A 202 -10.33 -6.28 22.25
CA GLU A 202 -10.96 -7.35 23.03
C GLU A 202 -12.22 -7.87 22.34
N GLN A 203 -13.05 -6.99 21.78
CA GLN A 203 -14.29 -7.37 21.09
C GLN A 203 -14.01 -8.15 19.79
N ILE A 204 -13.10 -7.66 18.96
CA ILE A 204 -12.85 -8.21 17.62
C ILE A 204 -11.86 -9.38 17.69
N LEU A 205 -10.73 -9.19 18.38
CA LEU A 205 -9.65 -10.16 18.42
C LEU A 205 -9.83 -11.23 19.50
N GLY A 206 -10.80 -11.11 20.40
CA GLY A 206 -11.09 -12.11 21.44
C GLY A 206 -11.44 -13.50 20.88
N LYS A 207 -11.85 -13.58 19.61
CA LYS A 207 -12.07 -14.83 18.88
C LYS A 207 -10.79 -15.39 18.21
N ILE A 208 -9.71 -14.62 18.20
CA ILE A 208 -8.46 -14.98 17.54
C ILE A 208 -7.34 -15.17 18.56
N ALA A 209 -7.14 -14.19 19.44
CA ALA A 209 -6.08 -14.19 20.44
C ALA A 209 -6.49 -14.92 21.72
N ASP A 210 -5.53 -15.58 22.36
CA ASP A 210 -5.68 -16.21 23.68
C ASP A 210 -5.29 -15.23 24.80
N PHE A 211 -4.38 -14.28 24.51
CA PHE A 211 -3.91 -13.26 25.44
C PHE A 211 -3.80 -11.90 24.76
N PHE A 212 -3.87 -10.85 25.58
CA PHE A 212 -3.75 -9.45 25.18
C PHE A 212 -2.68 -8.76 26.01
N LEU A 213 -1.64 -8.23 25.36
CA LEU A 213 -0.75 -7.26 25.95
C LEU A 213 -1.21 -5.86 25.58
N HIS A 214 -1.81 -5.19 26.51
CA HIS A 214 -2.27 -3.82 26.36
C HIS A 214 -1.24 -2.80 26.85
N ASN A 215 -1.44 -1.56 26.48
CA ASN A 215 -0.75 -0.42 27.06
C ASN A 215 -1.65 0.83 27.06
N THR A 216 -1.28 1.83 27.86
CA THR A 216 -2.05 3.06 28.02
C THR A 216 -1.84 4.08 26.91
N LEU A 217 -0.91 3.86 25.97
CA LEU A 217 -0.70 4.80 24.86
C LEU A 217 -1.88 4.78 23.90
N GLU A 218 -2.44 5.94 23.60
CA GLU A 218 -3.45 6.09 22.56
C GLU A 218 -2.83 6.06 21.18
N ILE A 219 -3.46 5.35 20.23
CA ILE A 219 -3.04 5.28 18.86
C ILE A 219 -3.86 6.27 18.04
N GLN A 220 -3.30 7.43 17.73
CA GLN A 220 -3.98 8.50 17.01
C GLN A 220 -4.15 8.19 15.51
N HIS A 221 -3.16 7.54 14.91
CA HIS A 221 -3.13 7.19 13.49
C HIS A 221 -2.81 5.71 13.32
N PRO A 222 -3.84 4.82 13.34
CA PRO A 222 -3.63 3.41 13.09
C PRO A 222 -3.07 3.17 11.70
N GLN A 223 -2.00 2.38 11.60
CA GLN A 223 -1.32 2.12 10.33
C GLN A 223 -0.86 0.67 10.24
N ASP A 224 -1.04 0.08 9.06
CA ASP A 224 -0.35 -1.17 8.72
C ASP A 224 1.16 -0.96 8.59
N ASP A 225 1.93 -2.03 8.65
CA ASP A 225 3.37 -1.96 8.36
C ASP A 225 3.62 -1.75 6.87
N SER A 226 4.62 -0.93 6.54
CA SER A 226 5.10 -0.79 5.17
C SER A 226 5.74 -2.09 4.68
N VAL A 227 5.58 -2.40 3.39
CA VAL A 227 6.13 -3.60 2.76
C VAL A 227 6.94 -3.22 1.54
N ILE A 228 8.20 -3.66 1.51
CA ILE A 228 9.10 -3.44 0.38
C ILE A 228 9.74 -4.74 -0.09
N LYS A 229 10.24 -4.72 -1.31
CA LYS A 229 11.08 -5.78 -1.90
C LYS A 229 12.21 -5.14 -2.71
N PHE A 230 13.31 -5.84 -2.83
CA PHE A 230 14.40 -5.42 -3.73
C PHE A 230 14.44 -6.35 -4.95
N SER A 231 14.59 -5.75 -6.13
CA SER A 231 14.76 -6.54 -7.35
C SER A 231 16.08 -7.32 -7.28
N PRO A 232 16.12 -8.61 -7.72
CA PRO A 232 17.32 -9.44 -7.56
C PRO A 232 18.55 -8.87 -8.27
N LYS A 233 18.39 -8.45 -9.52
CA LYS A 233 19.50 -8.02 -10.38
C LYS A 233 20.01 -6.61 -10.08
N HIS A 234 19.11 -5.65 -9.88
CA HIS A 234 19.46 -4.23 -9.80
C HIS A 234 19.31 -3.65 -8.39
N GLN A 235 18.90 -4.47 -7.43
CA GLN A 235 18.64 -4.06 -6.04
C GLN A 235 17.74 -2.80 -5.94
N GLN A 236 16.83 -2.64 -6.92
CA GLN A 236 15.88 -1.55 -6.94
C GLN A 236 14.82 -1.76 -5.86
N LYS A 237 14.62 -0.76 -5.01
CA LYS A 237 13.57 -0.77 -4.00
C LYS A 237 12.19 -0.66 -4.64
N LEU A 238 11.33 -1.63 -4.40
CA LEU A 238 9.94 -1.69 -4.81
C LEU A 238 9.07 -1.57 -3.57
N VAL A 239 8.17 -0.59 -3.53
CA VAL A 239 7.24 -0.39 -2.40
C VAL A 239 5.91 -1.03 -2.74
N PHE A 240 5.56 -2.12 -2.05
CA PHE A 240 4.27 -2.82 -2.23
C PHE A 240 3.17 -2.22 -1.38
N ARG A 241 3.52 -1.71 -0.20
CA ARG A 241 2.61 -0.98 0.67
C ARG A 241 3.38 0.14 1.36
N ARG A 242 2.88 1.36 1.19
CA ARG A 242 3.40 2.56 1.84
C ARG A 242 2.52 2.90 3.02
N SER A 243 3.02 2.74 4.24
CA SER A 243 2.29 2.99 5.47
C SER A 243 3.25 3.38 6.59
N ARG A 244 3.20 2.74 7.77
CA ARG A 244 4.04 3.06 8.92
C ARG A 244 5.53 3.23 8.52
N GLY A 245 6.10 4.34 8.94
CA GLY A 245 7.48 4.73 8.69
C GLY A 245 7.66 5.50 7.38
N PHE A 246 6.89 5.22 6.32
CA PHE A 246 6.92 5.97 5.06
C PHE A 246 5.84 7.06 4.97
N ALA A 247 4.71 6.90 5.65
CA ALA A 247 3.69 7.92 5.76
C ALA A 247 3.77 8.61 7.14
N PRO A 248 3.54 9.92 7.23
CA PRO A 248 3.18 10.90 6.19
C PRO A 248 4.38 11.66 5.57
N ASN A 249 5.52 11.00 5.34
CA ASN A 249 6.69 11.68 4.76
C ASN A 249 6.31 12.40 3.47
N TYR A 250 6.88 13.59 3.28
CA TYR A 250 6.65 14.42 2.11
C TYR A 250 7.72 14.19 1.04
N PHE A 251 7.35 14.49 -0.21
CA PHE A 251 8.29 14.60 -1.31
C PHE A 251 8.69 16.06 -1.48
N PHE A 252 9.99 16.30 -1.66
CA PHE A 252 10.52 17.65 -1.87
C PHE A 252 9.89 18.31 -3.07
N ALA A 253 9.48 19.53 -2.87
CA ALA A 253 8.59 20.27 -3.73
C ALA A 253 9.23 21.42 -4.48
N GLU A 254 10.54 21.63 -4.43
CA GLU A 254 11.17 22.61 -5.33
C GLU A 254 10.73 22.40 -6.77
N GLU A 255 10.53 21.14 -7.14
CA GLU A 255 10.09 20.72 -8.45
C GLU A 255 8.59 20.82 -8.65
N LEU A 256 7.79 20.71 -7.59
CA LEU A 256 6.34 20.93 -7.63
C LEU A 256 5.98 22.41 -7.72
N SER A 257 6.82 23.30 -7.22
CA SER A 257 6.63 24.73 -7.39
C SER A 257 6.70 25.14 -8.87
N GLU A 258 7.45 24.40 -9.69
CA GLU A 258 7.47 24.56 -11.15
C GLU A 258 6.17 24.06 -11.80
N LEU A 259 5.57 22.98 -11.27
CA LEU A 259 4.34 22.38 -11.78
C LEU A 259 3.07 23.06 -11.23
N ASN A 260 3.10 23.49 -9.97
CA ASN A 260 2.00 24.19 -9.30
C ASN A 260 2.32 25.67 -9.12
N LYS A 261 2.49 26.38 -10.24
CA LYS A 261 2.87 27.83 -10.26
C LYS A 261 1.85 28.69 -9.51
N GLU A 262 0.58 28.30 -9.51
CA GLU A 262 -0.50 29.01 -8.83
C GLU A 262 -0.57 28.72 -7.32
N LYS A 263 0.25 27.78 -6.82
CA LYS A 263 0.26 27.32 -5.42
C LYS A 263 -1.10 26.82 -4.93
N ASN A 264 -1.89 26.23 -5.83
CA ASN A 264 -3.18 25.65 -5.49
C ASN A 264 -3.05 24.57 -4.42
N LYS A 265 -4.00 24.54 -3.50
CA LYS A 265 -4.13 23.48 -2.50
C LYS A 265 -4.90 22.31 -3.11
N ILE A 266 -4.27 21.14 -3.18
CA ILE A 266 -4.80 20.02 -3.95
C ILE A 266 -5.06 18.82 -3.02
N LEU A 267 -6.23 18.19 -3.19
CA LEU A 267 -6.56 16.88 -2.63
C LEU A 267 -6.71 15.86 -3.75
N CYS A 268 -5.91 14.78 -3.72
CA CYS A 268 -5.99 13.68 -4.68
C CYS A 268 -6.60 12.47 -3.97
N LEU A 269 -7.77 11.98 -4.41
CA LEU A 269 -8.52 10.93 -3.69
C LEU A 269 -8.00 9.51 -3.89
N GLY A 270 -7.21 9.27 -4.95
CA GLY A 270 -6.72 7.93 -5.30
C GLY A 270 -7.81 7.03 -5.92
N GLY A 271 -7.56 5.73 -5.95
CA GLY A 271 -8.54 4.69 -6.31
C GLY A 271 -9.21 4.09 -5.08
N ASP A 272 -10.24 3.26 -5.25
CA ASP A 272 -10.93 2.61 -4.11
C ASP A 272 -10.18 1.40 -3.57
N LEU A 273 -9.56 0.59 -4.43
CA LEU A 273 -8.77 -0.56 -4.00
C LEU A 273 -7.39 -0.13 -3.52
N LYS A 274 -6.97 -0.66 -2.36
CA LYS A 274 -5.66 -0.34 -1.76
C LYS A 274 -5.44 1.17 -1.64
N ASN A 275 -6.49 1.89 -1.28
CA ASN A 275 -6.52 3.34 -1.28
C ASN A 275 -5.36 3.96 -0.49
N THR A 276 -4.82 5.02 -1.08
CA THR A 276 -4.07 6.10 -0.46
C THR A 276 -4.53 7.39 -1.11
N PHE A 277 -4.60 8.47 -0.34
CA PHE A 277 -4.83 9.80 -0.89
C PHE A 277 -3.57 10.67 -0.78
N ALA A 278 -3.54 11.79 -1.46
CA ALA A 278 -2.45 12.75 -1.31
C ALA A 278 -3.00 14.16 -1.11
N VAL A 279 -2.27 14.98 -0.36
CA VAL A 279 -2.56 16.39 -0.16
C VAL A 279 -1.36 17.26 -0.52
N VAL A 280 -1.64 18.41 -1.11
CA VAL A 280 -0.67 19.47 -1.39
C VAL A 280 -1.14 20.73 -0.67
N PRO A 281 -0.92 20.85 0.65
CA PRO A 281 -1.37 22.00 1.44
C PRO A 281 -0.50 23.25 1.23
N ASN A 282 0.70 23.02 0.80
CA ASN A 282 1.73 24.01 0.47
C ASN A 282 2.53 23.44 -0.72
N ASN A 283 3.75 23.84 -0.95
CA ASN A 283 4.54 23.29 -2.04
C ASN A 283 5.07 21.86 -1.79
N HIS A 284 4.53 21.09 -0.85
CA HIS A 284 4.93 19.72 -0.55
C HIS A 284 3.79 18.75 -0.82
N VAL A 285 4.11 17.56 -1.34
CA VAL A 285 3.16 16.46 -1.50
C VAL A 285 3.28 15.52 -0.32
N TYR A 286 2.19 15.36 0.41
CA TYR A 286 2.06 14.36 1.46
C TYR A 286 1.15 13.25 0.97
N ILE A 287 1.66 12.03 0.92
CA ILE A 287 0.85 10.85 0.60
C ILE A 287 0.47 10.19 1.92
N SER A 288 -0.80 9.88 2.08
CA SER A 288 -1.32 9.22 3.27
C SER A 288 -0.71 7.83 3.48
N GLU A 289 -0.95 7.29 4.65
CA GLU A 289 -0.81 5.86 4.90
C GLU A 289 -1.76 5.05 4.01
N TYR A 290 -1.45 3.75 3.87
CA TYR A 290 -2.34 2.79 3.25
C TYR A 290 -3.65 2.70 4.03
N ILE A 291 -4.75 3.04 3.40
CA ILE A 291 -6.09 3.00 4.00
C ILE A 291 -6.71 1.61 3.81
N GLY A 292 -6.76 1.11 2.59
CA GLY A 292 -7.33 -0.18 2.27
C GLY A 292 -8.39 -0.13 1.17
N ASP A 293 -9.33 -1.07 1.19
CA ASP A 293 -10.43 -1.19 0.23
C ASP A 293 -11.64 -0.41 0.73
N LEU A 294 -12.00 0.65 0.04
CA LEU A 294 -13.09 1.57 0.43
C LEU A 294 -14.50 1.00 0.24
N ALA A 295 -14.65 -0.14 -0.43
CA ALA A 295 -15.92 -0.86 -0.45
C ALA A 295 -16.31 -1.40 0.93
N ASN A 296 -15.35 -1.51 1.86
CA ASN A 296 -15.62 -1.83 3.26
C ASN A 296 -15.97 -0.55 4.02
N PHE A 297 -17.12 -0.54 4.69
CA PHE A 297 -17.64 0.63 5.41
C PHE A 297 -16.67 1.18 6.47
N GLU A 298 -16.08 0.31 7.30
CA GLU A 298 -15.12 0.72 8.34
C GLU A 298 -13.86 1.34 7.74
N THR A 299 -13.42 0.82 6.57
CA THR A 299 -12.28 1.37 5.83
C THR A 299 -12.61 2.74 5.22
N TYR A 300 -13.85 2.91 4.73
CA TYR A 300 -14.31 4.20 4.23
C TYR A 300 -14.40 5.25 5.36
N GLU A 301 -14.94 4.90 6.53
CA GLU A 301 -14.94 5.80 7.70
C GLU A 301 -13.51 6.20 8.11
N ARG A 302 -12.58 5.25 8.07
CA ARG A 302 -11.16 5.53 8.33
C ARG A 302 -10.59 6.50 7.30
N PHE A 303 -10.89 6.32 6.01
CA PHE A 303 -10.50 7.25 4.94
C PHE A 303 -10.97 8.68 5.24
N GLU A 304 -12.26 8.85 5.54
CA GLU A 304 -12.83 10.16 5.88
C GLU A 304 -12.17 10.80 7.11
N ASN A 305 -11.94 10.02 8.16
CA ASN A 305 -11.32 10.50 9.39
C ASN A 305 -9.85 10.86 9.17
N THR A 306 -9.14 10.10 8.34
CA THR A 306 -7.75 10.41 7.98
C THR A 306 -7.66 11.69 7.15
N VAL A 307 -8.54 11.90 6.16
CA VAL A 307 -8.60 13.16 5.41
C VAL A 307 -8.85 14.35 6.34
N LYS A 308 -9.83 14.25 7.27
CA LYS A 308 -10.08 15.29 8.27
C LYS A 308 -8.87 15.59 9.16
N SER A 309 -8.14 14.54 9.55
CA SER A 309 -6.93 14.67 10.36
C SER A 309 -5.84 15.44 9.60
N TYR A 310 -5.63 15.14 8.33
CA TYR A 310 -4.68 15.87 7.47
C TYR A 310 -5.12 17.34 7.27
N GLN A 311 -6.41 17.59 7.08
CA GLN A 311 -6.94 18.96 7.01
C GLN A 311 -6.61 19.75 8.28
N LYS A 312 -6.80 19.12 9.46
CA LYS A 312 -6.50 19.75 10.75
C LYS A 312 -5.00 19.99 10.94
N ILE A 313 -4.15 18.98 10.66
CA ILE A 313 -2.69 19.05 10.84
C ILE A 313 -2.09 20.15 9.97
N PHE A 314 -2.52 20.25 8.70
CA PHE A 314 -1.96 21.20 7.74
C PHE A 314 -2.74 22.52 7.64
N ASN A 315 -3.79 22.70 8.41
CA ASN A 315 -4.75 23.81 8.27
C ASN A 315 -5.13 24.02 6.80
N PHE A 316 -5.65 22.96 6.17
CA PHE A 316 -5.75 22.82 4.73
C PHE A 316 -7.20 22.64 4.29
N GLU A 317 -7.63 23.49 3.36
CA GLU A 317 -8.88 23.30 2.62
C GLU A 317 -8.52 23.22 1.13
N PRO A 318 -8.97 22.18 0.40
CA PRO A 318 -8.62 21.99 -1.00
C PRO A 318 -9.29 23.03 -1.91
N GLU A 319 -8.53 23.55 -2.87
CA GLU A 319 -9.01 24.40 -3.97
C GLU A 319 -9.25 23.55 -5.24
N ILE A 320 -8.51 22.44 -5.34
CA ILE A 320 -8.65 21.46 -6.42
C ILE A 320 -8.76 20.06 -5.80
N ILE A 321 -9.73 19.28 -6.29
CA ILE A 321 -9.89 17.87 -5.94
C ILE A 321 -9.68 17.05 -7.20
N LEU A 322 -8.69 16.16 -7.19
CA LEU A 322 -8.44 15.20 -8.26
C LEU A 322 -9.07 13.86 -7.89
N LYS A 323 -9.95 13.35 -8.74
CA LYS A 323 -10.59 12.04 -8.57
C LYS A 323 -10.35 11.13 -9.78
N ASP A 324 -10.50 9.82 -9.60
CA ASP A 324 -10.51 8.89 -10.71
C ASP A 324 -11.73 9.14 -11.63
N LEU A 325 -11.55 8.85 -12.92
CA LEU A 325 -12.62 8.94 -13.92
C LEU A 325 -13.74 7.91 -13.66
N HIS A 326 -13.48 6.87 -12.85
CA HIS A 326 -14.46 5.82 -12.56
C HIS A 326 -15.68 6.39 -11.83
N PRO A 327 -16.92 6.23 -12.38
CA PRO A 327 -18.10 6.96 -11.90
C PRO A 327 -18.68 6.45 -10.58
N LYS A 328 -18.25 5.27 -10.11
CA LYS A 328 -18.83 4.56 -8.95
C LYS A 328 -17.83 4.32 -7.83
N TYR A 329 -16.70 5.03 -7.78
CA TYR A 329 -15.80 4.91 -6.65
C TYR A 329 -16.38 5.58 -5.41
N GLU A 330 -16.26 4.90 -4.26
CA GLU A 330 -16.80 5.36 -2.97
C GLU A 330 -16.10 6.63 -2.47
N ASN A 331 -14.81 6.79 -2.77
CA ASN A 331 -14.05 7.97 -2.33
C ASN A 331 -14.61 9.30 -2.86
N GLN A 332 -15.43 9.29 -3.91
CA GLN A 332 -16.09 10.50 -4.44
C GLN A 332 -17.14 11.08 -3.48
N ASN A 333 -17.71 10.26 -2.60
CA ASN A 333 -18.75 10.71 -1.67
C ASN A 333 -18.25 11.79 -0.71
N ILE A 334 -16.95 11.86 -0.45
CA ILE A 334 -16.33 12.91 0.38
C ILE A 334 -16.42 14.29 -0.27
N ILE A 335 -16.53 14.40 -1.61
CA ILE A 335 -16.54 15.67 -2.36
C ILE A 335 -17.68 16.57 -1.90
N SER A 336 -18.86 15.99 -1.63
CA SER A 336 -20.04 16.74 -1.17
C SER A 336 -19.82 17.53 0.14
N ARG A 337 -18.79 17.16 0.93
CA ARG A 337 -18.42 17.89 2.15
C ARG A 337 -17.72 19.21 1.84
N PHE A 338 -16.95 19.24 0.76
CA PHE A 338 -16.22 20.44 0.32
C PHE A 338 -17.15 21.40 -0.43
N GLU A 339 -18.16 20.89 -1.11
CA GLU A 339 -19.19 21.69 -1.77
C GLU A 339 -20.10 22.44 -0.77
N LYS A 340 -20.48 21.77 0.33
CA LYS A 340 -21.38 22.36 1.36
C LYS A 340 -20.71 23.40 2.27
N LYS A 341 -19.39 23.33 2.47
CA LYS A 341 -18.63 24.27 3.31
C LYS A 341 -18.37 25.62 2.64
N SER A 342 -18.55 25.70 1.34
CA SER A 342 -18.26 26.90 0.56
C SER A 342 -19.19 28.11 0.84
N ALA A 343 -20.21 27.97 1.70
CA ALA A 343 -21.05 29.12 2.13
C ALA A 343 -20.27 30.17 2.96
N GLN A 344 -19.05 29.86 3.44
CA GLN A 344 -18.19 30.81 4.17
C GLN A 344 -16.89 31.18 3.43
N SER A 345 -16.48 30.45 2.38
CA SER A 345 -15.40 30.82 1.48
C SER A 345 -15.97 31.04 0.08
N ALA A 346 -15.61 32.12 -0.56
CA ALA A 346 -16.21 32.59 -1.82
C ALA A 346 -16.00 31.67 -3.04
N GLN A 347 -15.38 30.50 -2.92
CA GLN A 347 -15.10 29.58 -4.02
C GLN A 347 -15.23 28.11 -3.59
N SER A 348 -16.05 27.34 -4.32
CA SER A 348 -16.09 25.87 -4.21
C SER A 348 -14.81 25.25 -4.80
N ALA A 349 -14.36 24.12 -4.27
CA ALA A 349 -13.23 23.37 -4.83
C ALA A 349 -13.55 22.94 -6.27
N ARG A 350 -12.60 23.14 -7.19
CA ARG A 350 -12.68 22.64 -8.56
C ARG A 350 -12.42 21.13 -8.57
N VAL A 351 -13.32 20.34 -9.12
CA VAL A 351 -13.16 18.88 -9.25
C VAL A 351 -12.67 18.55 -10.65
N GLU A 352 -11.60 17.76 -10.74
CA GLU A 352 -11.02 17.29 -12.00
C GLU A 352 -10.94 15.78 -12.03
N GLU A 353 -11.29 15.19 -13.16
CA GLU A 353 -11.28 13.75 -13.40
C GLU A 353 -9.98 13.33 -14.08
N ILE A 354 -9.32 12.33 -13.53
CA ILE A 354 -8.07 11.78 -14.03
C ILE A 354 -8.28 10.33 -14.44
N GLN A 355 -7.92 10.01 -15.68
CA GLN A 355 -7.99 8.63 -16.16
C GLN A 355 -6.95 7.76 -15.42
N HIS A 356 -7.37 6.58 -14.95
CA HIS A 356 -6.65 5.69 -14.05
C HIS A 356 -5.19 5.40 -14.48
N HIS A 357 -4.99 4.94 -15.71
CA HIS A 357 -3.65 4.60 -16.23
C HIS A 357 -2.78 5.82 -16.48
N LYS A 358 -3.37 7.00 -16.76
CA LYS A 358 -2.63 8.26 -16.79
C LYS A 358 -2.12 8.63 -15.41
N ALA A 359 -2.90 8.36 -14.34
CA ALA A 359 -2.46 8.56 -12.96
C ALA A 359 -1.29 7.62 -12.60
N HIS A 360 -1.35 6.34 -12.99
CA HIS A 360 -0.24 5.41 -12.84
C HIS A 360 1.03 5.90 -13.55
N PHE A 361 0.93 6.33 -14.79
CA PHE A 361 2.08 6.86 -15.51
C PHE A 361 2.63 8.14 -14.86
N ALA A 362 1.75 9.07 -14.48
CA ALA A 362 2.15 10.31 -13.81
C ALA A 362 2.87 10.04 -12.48
N SER A 363 2.47 9.01 -11.72
CA SER A 363 3.14 8.63 -10.47
C SER A 363 4.60 8.20 -10.70
N ILE A 364 4.88 7.44 -11.76
CA ILE A 364 6.24 7.05 -12.13
C ILE A 364 7.04 8.23 -12.67
N LEU A 365 6.43 9.10 -13.49
CA LEU A 365 7.06 10.34 -13.93
C LEU A 365 7.49 11.17 -12.71
N GLY A 366 6.62 11.26 -11.69
CA GLY A 366 6.87 11.93 -10.42
C GLY A 366 8.00 11.27 -9.62
N GLU A 367 7.86 10.00 -9.28
CA GLU A 367 8.83 9.26 -8.47
C GLU A 367 10.25 9.30 -9.05
N LYS A 368 10.37 9.17 -10.36
CA LYS A 368 11.68 9.12 -11.07
C LYS A 368 12.11 10.46 -11.65
N LYS A 369 11.38 11.55 -11.39
CA LYS A 369 11.65 12.90 -11.91
C LYS A 369 11.76 12.97 -13.44
N LEU A 370 11.01 12.11 -14.12
CA LEU A 370 11.09 11.95 -15.58
C LEU A 370 10.38 13.07 -16.35
N TRP A 371 9.53 13.88 -15.70
CA TRP A 371 8.91 15.06 -16.33
C TRP A 371 9.95 16.10 -16.81
N LYS A 372 11.20 16.00 -16.33
CA LYS A 372 12.32 16.81 -16.81
C LYS A 372 12.90 16.32 -18.14
N LYS A 373 12.49 15.17 -18.64
CA LYS A 373 12.89 14.65 -19.96
C LYS A 373 12.02 15.23 -21.07
N ASP A 374 12.53 15.26 -22.28
CA ASP A 374 11.79 15.77 -23.45
C ASP A 374 10.62 14.87 -23.79
N LYS A 375 10.89 13.56 -23.84
CA LYS A 375 9.90 12.51 -24.12
C LYS A 375 10.13 11.31 -23.21
N VAL A 376 9.05 10.69 -22.78
CA VAL A 376 9.07 9.43 -22.00
C VAL A 376 7.98 8.50 -22.52
N LEU A 377 8.37 7.28 -22.87
CA LEU A 377 7.43 6.20 -23.17
C LEU A 377 7.04 5.51 -21.86
N GLY A 378 5.74 5.43 -21.57
CA GLY A 378 5.16 4.69 -20.46
C GLY A 378 4.50 3.41 -20.95
N VAL A 379 4.82 2.29 -20.30
CA VAL A 379 4.12 1.00 -20.47
C VAL A 379 3.41 0.72 -19.16
N ILE A 380 2.09 0.76 -19.17
CA ILE A 380 1.26 0.63 -17.96
C ILE A 380 0.46 -0.66 -18.06
N TRP A 381 0.81 -1.60 -17.19
CA TRP A 381 0.17 -2.89 -17.06
C TRP A 381 -0.63 -2.96 -15.77
N ASP A 382 -1.93 -3.17 -15.92
CA ASP A 382 -2.87 -3.19 -14.82
C ASP A 382 -3.93 -4.28 -15.01
N GLY A 383 -4.67 -4.56 -13.96
CA GLY A 383 -5.80 -5.47 -13.98
C GLY A 383 -7.03 -4.85 -14.62
N ILE A 384 -7.42 -3.67 -14.16
CA ILE A 384 -8.67 -2.99 -14.55
C ILE A 384 -8.53 -1.50 -14.31
N GLY A 385 -8.83 -0.69 -15.33
CA GLY A 385 -9.02 0.74 -15.19
C GLY A 385 -10.15 1.22 -16.09
N PHE A 386 -10.93 2.17 -15.62
CA PHE A 386 -12.04 2.73 -16.40
C PHE A 386 -11.49 3.48 -17.61
N GLY A 387 -11.87 3.03 -18.79
CA GLY A 387 -11.52 3.67 -20.05
C GLY A 387 -12.55 4.72 -20.47
N ASN A 388 -12.70 4.88 -21.78
CA ASN A 388 -13.74 5.73 -22.35
C ASN A 388 -14.95 4.85 -22.70
N SER A 389 -16.10 5.11 -22.07
CA SER A 389 -17.39 4.46 -22.36
C SER A 389 -17.41 2.93 -22.10
N THR A 390 -17.27 2.09 -23.11
CA THR A 390 -17.41 0.63 -23.06
C THR A 390 -16.09 -0.11 -22.94
N GLU A 391 -14.95 0.59 -22.85
CA GLU A 391 -13.63 -0.04 -22.79
C GLU A 391 -13.10 -0.09 -21.36
N ILE A 392 -12.58 -1.26 -20.99
CA ILE A 392 -11.81 -1.49 -19.76
C ILE A 392 -10.34 -1.54 -20.16
N TRP A 393 -9.55 -0.61 -19.64
CA TRP A 393 -8.13 -0.53 -19.93
C TRP A 393 -7.29 -1.38 -18.96
N GLY A 394 -6.07 -1.78 -19.40
CA GLY A 394 -5.16 -2.54 -18.55
C GLY A 394 -3.79 -2.85 -19.17
N GLY A 395 -3.62 -2.67 -20.47
CA GLY A 395 -2.34 -2.86 -21.16
C GLY A 395 -2.04 -1.71 -22.11
N GLU A 396 -1.64 -0.56 -21.55
CA GLU A 396 -1.62 0.72 -22.23
C GLU A 396 -0.20 1.25 -22.46
N PHE A 397 -0.03 1.95 -23.57
CA PHE A 397 1.22 2.64 -23.91
C PHE A 397 0.95 4.13 -24.01
N PHE A 398 1.70 4.91 -23.26
CA PHE A 398 1.59 6.36 -23.22
C PHE A 398 2.89 7.02 -23.65
N LEU A 399 2.76 8.18 -24.28
CA LEU A 399 3.85 9.09 -24.56
C LEU A 399 3.64 10.36 -23.71
N PHE A 400 4.64 10.67 -22.89
CA PHE A 400 4.78 11.99 -22.25
C PHE A 400 5.68 12.86 -23.12
N GLU A 401 5.26 14.10 -23.38
CA GLU A 401 6.04 15.10 -24.12
C GLU A 401 6.13 16.40 -23.33
N ASN A 402 7.35 16.83 -23.02
CA ASN A 402 7.60 18.12 -22.41
C ASN A 402 7.71 19.18 -23.52
N LEU A 403 6.58 19.81 -23.83
CA LEU A 403 6.49 20.77 -24.94
C LEU A 403 7.35 22.02 -24.74
N GLU A 404 7.58 22.46 -23.51
CA GLU A 404 8.46 23.61 -23.24
C GLU A 404 9.90 23.30 -23.65
N LYS A 405 10.45 22.17 -23.24
CA LYS A 405 11.81 21.74 -23.61
C LYS A 405 11.97 21.45 -25.09
N ILE A 406 10.95 20.89 -25.72
CA ILE A 406 10.98 20.62 -27.17
C ILE A 406 11.07 21.95 -27.94
N LYS A 407 10.31 22.98 -27.51
CA LYS A 407 10.38 24.31 -28.12
C LYS A 407 11.71 25.00 -27.87
N GLU A 408 12.27 24.93 -26.67
CA GLU A 408 13.60 25.47 -26.36
C GLU A 408 14.67 24.87 -27.27
N LYS A 409 14.69 23.55 -27.47
CA LYS A 409 15.62 22.89 -28.38
C LYS A 409 15.43 23.34 -29.82
N GLN A 410 14.19 23.41 -30.31
CA GLN A 410 13.92 23.88 -31.66
C GLN A 410 14.35 25.33 -31.87
N SER A 411 14.12 26.21 -30.89
CA SER A 411 14.60 27.60 -30.96
C SER A 411 16.11 27.72 -30.95
N HIS A 412 16.81 26.88 -30.17
CA HIS A 412 18.28 26.80 -30.18
C HIS A 412 18.84 26.26 -31.51
N GLU A 413 18.21 25.25 -32.09
CA GLU A 413 18.58 24.73 -33.40
C GLU A 413 18.38 25.77 -34.52
N VAL A 414 17.24 26.46 -34.50
CA VAL A 414 16.97 27.56 -35.44
C VAL A 414 17.96 28.70 -35.26
N ALA A 415 18.28 29.08 -34.01
CA ALA A 415 19.32 30.09 -33.73
C ALA A 415 20.72 29.67 -34.24
N LYS A 416 21.05 28.37 -34.11
CA LYS A 416 22.31 27.82 -34.59
C LYS A 416 22.38 27.77 -36.11
N ILE A 417 21.29 27.45 -36.80
CA ILE A 417 21.17 27.48 -38.25
C ILE A 417 21.30 28.92 -38.78
N ASN A 418 20.64 29.89 -38.14
CA ASN A 418 20.73 31.29 -38.47
C ASN A 418 22.16 31.86 -38.28
N SER A 419 22.90 31.37 -37.27
CA SER A 419 24.30 31.77 -37.04
C SER A 419 25.29 31.23 -38.08
N ILE A 420 24.89 30.19 -38.86
CA ILE A 420 25.68 29.57 -39.93
C ILE A 420 25.34 30.19 -41.30
N GLY A 421 24.47 31.20 -41.38
CA GLY A 421 24.20 31.97 -42.58
C GLY A 421 23.31 31.26 -43.63
N GLN A 422 22.58 30.24 -43.26
CA GLN A 422 21.57 29.61 -44.14
C GLN A 422 20.18 30.24 -43.91
N SER A 423 19.58 30.80 -44.96
CA SER A 423 18.23 31.38 -44.92
C SER A 423 17.17 30.31 -44.56
N PRO A 424 16.27 30.59 -43.63
CA PRO A 424 15.22 29.65 -43.29
C PRO A 424 14.20 29.47 -44.42
N MET A 425 13.92 28.24 -44.82
CA MET A 425 12.73 27.96 -45.65
C MET A 425 11.47 28.45 -44.92
N LYS A 426 10.63 29.21 -45.62
CA LYS A 426 9.34 29.68 -45.14
C LYS A 426 8.48 28.48 -44.71
N ASN A 427 8.38 28.23 -43.44
CA ASN A 427 7.39 27.28 -42.89
C ASN A 427 6.04 27.96 -42.77
N ASN A 428 5.04 27.33 -43.30
CA ASN A 428 3.65 27.74 -43.33
C ASN A 428 3.10 28.10 -41.93
N THR A 429 2.46 29.26 -41.86
CA THR A 429 1.84 29.87 -40.67
C THR A 429 0.50 29.25 -40.27
N GLU A 430 0.14 28.04 -40.71
CA GLU A 430 -1.17 27.43 -40.44
C GLU A 430 -1.29 26.65 -39.13
N ASN A 431 -0.27 26.62 -38.28
CA ASN A 431 -0.32 25.86 -37.01
C ASN A 431 -0.38 26.74 -35.74
N CYS A 432 -0.88 27.98 -35.85
CA CYS A 432 -0.92 28.89 -34.68
C CYS A 432 -2.04 28.60 -33.65
N GLU A 433 -3.07 27.83 -33.97
CA GLU A 433 -4.13 27.48 -33.01
C GLU A 433 -3.77 26.32 -32.05
N ALA A 434 -2.84 25.45 -32.43
CA ALA A 434 -2.34 24.38 -31.54
C ALA A 434 -1.43 24.89 -30.40
N LEU A 435 -1.13 26.18 -30.35
CA LEU A 435 -0.19 26.81 -29.41
C LEU A 435 -0.82 27.23 -28.06
N LYS A 436 -2.14 27.06 -27.86
CA LYS A 436 -2.83 27.44 -26.61
C LYS A 436 -2.71 26.41 -25.46
N GLU A 437 -2.25 25.19 -25.75
CA GLU A 437 -2.04 24.17 -24.71
C GLU A 437 -0.58 24.21 -24.21
N ARG A 438 -0.37 24.96 -23.12
CA ARG A 438 0.97 25.16 -22.50
C ARG A 438 1.42 24.00 -21.58
N ASN A 439 0.61 22.95 -21.40
CA ASN A 439 0.89 21.88 -20.43
C ASN A 439 1.53 20.64 -21.05
N PRO A 440 2.43 19.95 -20.35
CA PRO A 440 2.95 18.66 -20.78
C PRO A 440 1.79 17.67 -21.01
N LYS A 441 1.80 16.98 -22.15
CA LYS A 441 0.72 16.06 -22.53
C LYS A 441 1.10 14.61 -22.32
N ILE A 442 0.25 13.88 -21.61
CA ILE A 442 0.25 12.41 -21.59
C ILE A 442 -0.76 11.94 -22.63
N LYS A 443 -0.27 11.30 -23.69
CA LYS A 443 -1.09 10.80 -24.79
C LYS A 443 -1.01 9.28 -24.84
N ARG A 444 -2.16 8.60 -24.92
CA ARG A 444 -2.23 7.18 -25.25
C ARG A 444 -1.83 6.98 -26.71
N ILE A 445 -0.86 6.14 -26.98
CA ILE A 445 -0.32 5.93 -28.33
C ILE A 445 -0.59 4.52 -28.86
N ALA A 446 -0.74 3.54 -27.96
CA ALA A 446 -1.06 2.16 -28.27
C ALA A 446 -1.70 1.45 -27.09
N GLN A 447 -2.24 0.28 -27.32
CA GLN A 447 -2.79 -0.65 -26.32
C GLN A 447 -2.54 -2.09 -26.76
N LEU A 448 -2.70 -3.04 -25.84
CA LEU A 448 -2.82 -4.44 -26.21
C LEU A 448 -4.12 -4.66 -26.99
N GLU A 449 -4.14 -5.70 -27.82
CA GLU A 449 -5.35 -6.11 -28.53
C GLU A 449 -6.49 -6.40 -27.56
N ASN A 450 -7.67 -5.90 -27.90
CA ASN A 450 -8.86 -6.02 -27.06
C ASN A 450 -9.50 -7.40 -27.22
N PHE A 451 -9.91 -7.98 -26.10
CA PHE A 451 -10.71 -9.20 -26.05
C PHE A 451 -12.01 -8.98 -25.26
N ALA A 452 -12.94 -9.93 -25.32
CA ALA A 452 -14.24 -9.78 -24.68
C ALA A 452 -14.13 -9.78 -23.15
N TRP A 453 -14.78 -8.80 -22.51
CA TRP A 453 -14.97 -8.79 -21.05
C TRP A 453 -16.33 -9.40 -20.73
N ILE A 454 -16.35 -10.50 -19.97
CA ILE A 454 -17.57 -11.18 -19.58
C ILE A 454 -17.59 -11.44 -18.07
N LEU A 455 -18.79 -11.56 -17.50
CA LEU A 455 -19.01 -11.95 -16.11
C LEU A 455 -18.37 -11.05 -15.03
N GLY A 456 -17.91 -9.84 -15.39
CA GLY A 456 -17.35 -8.88 -14.41
C GLY A 456 -16.24 -9.47 -13.55
N ASP A 457 -16.34 -9.32 -12.24
CA ASP A 457 -15.34 -9.81 -11.27
C ASP A 457 -15.12 -11.33 -11.28
N LYS A 458 -16.07 -12.12 -11.79
CA LYS A 458 -15.88 -13.57 -11.91
C LYS A 458 -14.75 -13.91 -12.87
N MET A 459 -14.56 -13.10 -13.92
CA MET A 459 -13.46 -13.28 -14.86
C MET A 459 -12.09 -13.21 -14.19
N SER A 460 -11.92 -12.30 -13.20
CA SER A 460 -10.68 -12.16 -12.45
C SER A 460 -10.42 -13.29 -11.44
N LYS A 461 -11.50 -13.96 -11.01
CA LYS A 461 -11.44 -15.07 -10.04
C LYS A 461 -11.34 -16.43 -10.67
N SER A 462 -11.49 -16.51 -12.00
CA SER A 462 -11.51 -17.78 -12.75
C SER A 462 -10.69 -17.65 -14.03
N PRO A 463 -9.37 -17.90 -13.98
CA PRO A 463 -8.44 -17.77 -15.11
C PRO A 463 -8.87 -18.48 -16.41
N LYS A 464 -9.61 -19.60 -16.30
CA LYS A 464 -10.16 -20.32 -17.45
C LYS A 464 -11.09 -19.45 -18.33
N ILE A 465 -11.81 -18.49 -17.70
CA ILE A 465 -12.71 -17.57 -18.44
C ILE A 465 -11.88 -16.56 -19.26
N SER A 466 -10.77 -16.08 -18.69
CA SER A 466 -9.84 -15.21 -19.42
C SER A 466 -9.20 -15.94 -20.59
N ALA A 467 -8.79 -17.21 -20.39
CA ALA A 467 -8.25 -18.05 -21.46
C ALA A 467 -9.27 -18.27 -22.59
N LEU A 468 -10.52 -18.55 -22.24
CA LEU A 468 -11.61 -18.74 -23.21
C LEU A 468 -11.86 -17.46 -24.04
N SER A 469 -11.77 -16.30 -23.41
CA SER A 469 -12.01 -15.00 -24.06
C SER A 469 -10.87 -14.55 -24.99
N ILE A 470 -9.64 -15.01 -24.76
CA ILE A 470 -8.45 -14.65 -25.54
C ILE A 470 -8.17 -15.68 -26.67
N SER A 471 -8.66 -16.90 -26.53
CA SER A 471 -8.34 -17.99 -27.45
C SER A 471 -9.07 -17.85 -28.78
N ASP A 472 -8.33 -17.97 -29.88
CA ASP A 472 -8.89 -18.07 -31.23
C ASP A 472 -9.50 -19.46 -31.47
N ASN A 473 -9.01 -20.51 -30.80
CA ASN A 473 -9.51 -21.88 -30.88
C ASN A 473 -10.06 -22.33 -29.51
N ASN A 474 -11.33 -22.09 -29.30
CA ASN A 474 -12.01 -22.34 -28.03
C ASN A 474 -12.16 -23.83 -27.69
N GLU A 475 -12.26 -24.73 -28.71
CA GLU A 475 -12.48 -26.16 -28.49
C GLU A 475 -11.41 -26.82 -27.62
N ASP A 476 -10.18 -26.33 -27.68
CA ASP A 476 -9.07 -26.81 -26.87
C ASP A 476 -9.24 -26.57 -25.34
N LEU A 477 -10.17 -25.71 -24.96
CA LEU A 477 -10.45 -25.37 -23.56
C LEU A 477 -11.74 -26.02 -23.03
N LYS A 478 -12.49 -26.70 -23.86
CA LYS A 478 -13.81 -27.28 -23.53
C LYS A 478 -13.75 -28.20 -22.30
N PHE A 479 -12.65 -28.93 -22.12
CA PHE A 479 -12.45 -29.84 -20.97
C PHE A 479 -12.46 -29.11 -19.60
N ALA A 480 -12.22 -27.81 -19.55
CA ALA A 480 -12.18 -27.00 -18.32
C ALA A 480 -13.55 -26.48 -17.87
N PHE A 481 -14.59 -26.73 -18.65
CA PHE A 481 -15.94 -26.23 -18.43
C PHE A 481 -16.95 -27.39 -18.43
N ASP A 482 -18.03 -27.24 -17.69
CA ASP A 482 -19.21 -28.08 -17.90
C ASP A 482 -19.98 -27.64 -19.17
N GLU A 483 -20.89 -28.47 -19.65
CA GLU A 483 -21.62 -28.21 -20.90
C GLU A 483 -22.44 -26.92 -20.89
N ASN A 484 -23.01 -26.57 -19.73
CA ASN A 484 -23.80 -25.35 -19.54
C ASN A 484 -22.89 -24.11 -19.48
N GLU A 485 -21.79 -24.16 -18.70
CA GLU A 485 -20.80 -23.10 -18.66
C GLU A 485 -20.22 -22.82 -20.04
N TRP A 486 -19.85 -23.89 -20.77
CA TRP A 486 -19.32 -23.78 -22.12
C TRP A 486 -20.27 -23.04 -23.05
N LYS A 487 -21.51 -23.52 -23.15
CA LYS A 487 -22.53 -22.92 -24.00
C LYS A 487 -22.82 -21.46 -23.68
N ILE A 488 -22.94 -21.16 -22.37
CA ILE A 488 -23.27 -19.81 -21.91
C ILE A 488 -22.09 -18.86 -22.16
N TYR A 489 -20.85 -19.27 -21.80
CA TYR A 489 -19.72 -18.36 -21.86
C TYR A 489 -19.27 -18.09 -23.31
N THR A 490 -19.33 -19.08 -24.19
CA THR A 490 -19.08 -18.85 -25.63
C THR A 490 -20.08 -17.86 -26.23
N GLN A 491 -21.37 -18.00 -25.92
CA GLN A 491 -22.38 -17.05 -26.37
C GLN A 491 -22.19 -15.65 -25.81
N LEU A 492 -21.74 -15.54 -24.53
CA LEU A 492 -21.45 -14.24 -23.91
C LEU A 492 -20.25 -13.56 -24.57
N ILE A 493 -19.21 -14.32 -24.96
CA ILE A 493 -18.03 -13.79 -25.65
C ILE A 493 -18.41 -13.22 -27.01
N GLU A 494 -19.18 -13.97 -27.78
CA GLU A 494 -19.66 -13.56 -29.13
C GLU A 494 -20.51 -12.27 -29.06
N LYS A 495 -21.33 -12.13 -28.02
CA LYS A 495 -22.26 -11.01 -27.87
C LYS A 495 -21.72 -9.87 -27.04
N SER A 496 -20.51 -9.97 -26.48
CA SER A 496 -19.97 -8.95 -25.59
C SER A 496 -19.65 -7.65 -26.33
N GLU A 497 -20.31 -6.58 -25.93
CA GLU A 497 -20.01 -5.22 -26.37
C GLU A 497 -18.85 -4.60 -25.57
N VAL A 498 -18.62 -5.09 -24.34
CA VAL A 498 -17.54 -4.61 -23.49
C VAL A 498 -16.25 -5.34 -23.84
N LYS A 499 -15.22 -4.58 -24.16
CA LYS A 499 -13.88 -5.07 -24.50
C LYS A 499 -12.85 -4.61 -23.48
N THR A 500 -11.75 -5.36 -23.38
CA THR A 500 -10.66 -5.03 -22.46
C THR A 500 -9.30 -5.31 -23.07
N SER A 501 -8.34 -4.42 -22.75
CA SER A 501 -6.89 -4.60 -22.95
C SER A 501 -6.19 -5.10 -21.68
N SER A 502 -6.91 -5.66 -20.71
CA SER A 502 -6.42 -6.04 -19.40
C SER A 502 -5.21 -6.96 -19.43
N MET A 503 -4.06 -6.47 -18.98
CA MET A 503 -2.86 -7.28 -18.82
C MET A 503 -3.00 -8.32 -17.70
N GLY A 504 -3.74 -8.00 -16.63
CA GLY A 504 -4.06 -8.95 -15.57
C GLY A 504 -4.81 -10.16 -16.11
N ARG A 505 -5.84 -9.95 -16.93
CA ARG A 505 -6.60 -11.05 -17.56
C ARG A 505 -5.79 -11.81 -18.60
N PHE A 506 -4.86 -11.13 -19.27
CA PHE A 506 -3.91 -11.79 -20.16
C PHE A 506 -3.00 -12.76 -19.39
N PHE A 507 -2.45 -12.36 -18.25
CA PHE A 507 -1.66 -13.26 -17.39
C PHE A 507 -2.49 -14.42 -16.83
N ASP A 508 -3.75 -14.20 -16.47
CA ASP A 508 -4.65 -15.27 -16.04
C ASP A 508 -4.84 -16.30 -17.16
N ALA A 509 -5.04 -15.84 -18.40
CA ALA A 509 -5.17 -16.72 -19.55
C ALA A 509 -3.89 -17.54 -19.80
N VAL A 510 -2.72 -16.90 -19.79
CA VAL A 510 -1.42 -17.58 -19.93
C VAL A 510 -1.23 -18.62 -18.84
N SER A 511 -1.60 -18.31 -17.60
CA SER A 511 -1.57 -19.26 -16.50
C SER A 511 -2.46 -20.47 -16.76
N ALA A 512 -3.70 -20.27 -17.22
CA ALA A 512 -4.62 -21.34 -17.54
C ALA A 512 -4.12 -22.24 -18.69
N PHE A 513 -3.49 -21.67 -19.71
CA PHE A 513 -2.88 -22.43 -20.80
C PHE A 513 -1.65 -23.23 -20.34
N SER A 514 -0.83 -22.67 -19.48
CA SER A 514 0.41 -23.31 -18.98
C SER A 514 0.11 -24.57 -18.14
N ILE A 515 -1.02 -24.62 -17.46
CA ILE A 515 -1.45 -25.75 -16.62
C ILE A 515 -2.04 -26.91 -17.45
N LYS A 516 -2.36 -26.69 -18.72
CA LYS A 516 -2.83 -27.75 -19.63
C LYS A 516 -1.89 -28.98 -19.66
N SER A 517 -0.60 -28.82 -19.35
CA SER A 517 0.39 -29.92 -19.32
C SER A 517 0.32 -30.81 -18.07
N HIS A 518 -0.39 -30.40 -16.99
CA HIS A 518 -0.44 -31.12 -15.71
C HIS A 518 -1.89 -31.27 -15.23
N ARG A 519 -2.56 -32.31 -15.69
CA ARG A 519 -4.02 -32.56 -15.53
C ARG A 519 -4.57 -32.70 -14.10
N ALA A 520 -3.76 -32.75 -13.05
CA ALA A 520 -4.21 -33.16 -11.72
C ALA A 520 -4.39 -32.02 -10.69
N GLU A 521 -3.84 -30.80 -10.91
CA GLU A 521 -3.77 -29.75 -9.85
C GLU A 521 -4.34 -28.38 -10.27
N ILE A 522 -5.23 -28.35 -11.25
CA ILE A 522 -5.68 -27.12 -11.91
C ILE A 522 -6.44 -26.16 -10.98
N ASN A 523 -7.20 -26.66 -9.99
CA ASN A 523 -8.09 -25.82 -9.21
C ASN A 523 -7.40 -25.00 -8.08
N ASP A 524 -6.30 -25.47 -7.51
CA ASP A 524 -5.62 -24.80 -6.40
C ASP A 524 -4.43 -23.95 -6.84
N SER A 525 -3.67 -24.38 -7.86
CA SER A 525 -2.52 -23.63 -8.38
C SER A 525 -2.92 -22.35 -9.11
N ILE A 526 -4.08 -22.32 -9.76
CA ILE A 526 -4.60 -21.13 -10.46
C ILE A 526 -4.99 -20.01 -9.49
N LYS A 527 -5.55 -20.35 -8.32
CA LYS A 527 -5.86 -19.38 -7.26
C LYS A 527 -4.64 -18.66 -6.71
N ILE A 528 -3.48 -19.32 -6.73
CA ILE A 528 -2.22 -18.81 -6.19
C ILE A 528 -1.61 -17.75 -7.12
N PHE A 529 -1.68 -17.93 -8.44
CA PHE A 529 -1.15 -16.95 -9.39
C PHE A 529 -1.98 -15.65 -9.41
N SER A 530 -3.30 -15.74 -9.39
CA SER A 530 -4.16 -14.55 -9.40
C SER A 530 -4.12 -13.76 -8.08
N SER A 531 -3.91 -14.41 -6.93
CA SER A 531 -3.84 -13.74 -5.63
C SER A 531 -2.50 -13.05 -5.35
N ASN A 532 -1.44 -13.37 -6.10
CA ASN A 532 -0.08 -12.83 -5.88
C ASN A 532 0.27 -11.64 -6.77
N PHE A 533 -0.54 -11.35 -7.80
CA PHE A 533 -0.36 -10.19 -8.70
C PHE A 533 -1.32 -9.02 -8.44
N ILE A 534 -2.26 -9.15 -7.46
CA ILE A 534 -3.18 -8.08 -7.06
C ILE A 534 -2.81 -7.51 -5.69
#